data_460b7a2f604a4c130a9d2282946b23e8
#
_entry.id   460b7a2f604a4c130a9d2282946b23e8
#
_cell.length_a   1.000
_cell.length_b   1.000
_cell.length_c   1.000
_cell.angle_alpha   90.00
_cell.angle_beta   90.00
_cell.angle_gamma   90.00
#
_symmetry.space_group_name_H-M   'P 1'
#
loop_
_entity.id
_entity.type
_entity.pdbx_description
1 polymer ?
#
loop_
_entity_poly.entity_id
_entity_poly.type
_entity_poly.pdbx_seq_one_letter_code
_entity_poly.pdbx_strand_id
1 'polypeptide(L)'
;MCPYTRAVGASIDVLRRVVLFSGLKDKQLKRIAEAMAERTFAAGEEITKEGEISVGFFVIEDGRARVTMSGDEVGQLGPGDHFGEIALIAETPRAATVTAETELRCHGMTSWDFRALVERNGEIAWEILASTARKLYENAERARGTPTRFPA
;
A
#
# COMPACT_ATOMS: atom_id res chain seq x y z
N MET A 1 19.91 -11.73 22.85
CA MET A 1 19.51 -12.02 22.30
C MET A 1 18.35 -12.16 21.98
N CYS A 2 17.67 -11.88 21.37
CA CYS A 2 16.70 -11.89 21.02
C CYS A 2 16.00 -12.15 20.75
N PRO A 3 15.73 -12.29 20.88
CA PRO A 3 15.18 -12.64 20.07
C PRO A 3 14.13 -12.71 19.51
N TYR A 4 13.36 -13.03 19.76
CA TYR A 4 12.03 -13.17 19.24
C TYR A 4 11.09 -12.13 19.76
N THR A 5 11.36 -10.94 19.35
CA THR A 5 10.18 -10.19 19.01
C THR A 5 9.66 -10.85 17.72
N ARG A 6 8.81 -11.81 17.87
CA ARG A 6 7.95 -12.23 16.81
C ARG A 6 7.41 -10.97 16.19
N ALA A 7 7.73 -10.71 14.97
CA ALA A 7 7.15 -9.63 14.23
C ALA A 7 5.63 -9.81 14.30
N VAL A 8 5.03 -9.09 15.19
CA VAL A 8 3.59 -8.87 15.15
C VAL A 8 3.40 -8.16 13.83
N GLY A 9 2.53 -8.62 12.95
CA GLY A 9 2.32 -8.06 11.64
C GLY A 9 2.25 -6.55 11.61
N ALA A 10 2.04 -5.94 10.45
CA ALA A 10 1.97 -4.49 10.31
C ALA A 10 1.05 -3.87 11.35
N SER A 11 1.39 -2.69 11.83
CA SER A 11 0.55 -1.95 12.77
C SER A 11 -0.81 -1.63 12.14
N ILE A 12 -1.90 -1.91 12.85
CA ILE A 12 -3.23 -1.56 12.40
C ILE A 12 -3.42 -0.05 12.25
N ASP A 13 -2.68 0.76 13.03
CA ASP A 13 -2.74 2.22 12.92
C ASP A 13 -2.18 2.69 11.57
N VAL A 14 -1.15 2.03 11.06
CA VAL A 14 -0.61 2.31 9.74
C VAL A 14 -1.59 1.87 8.66
N LEU A 15 -2.15 0.67 8.79
CA LEU A 15 -3.11 0.15 7.81
C LEU A 15 -4.38 1.01 7.73
N ARG A 16 -4.80 1.57 8.87
CA ARG A 16 -5.96 2.47 8.89
C ARG A 16 -5.77 3.71 8.01
N ARG A 17 -4.52 4.14 7.81
CA ARG A 17 -4.19 5.30 6.97
C ARG A 17 -4.14 4.98 5.48
N VAL A 18 -4.14 3.70 5.12
CA VAL A 18 -4.21 3.29 3.71
C VAL A 18 -5.62 3.59 3.20
N VAL A 19 -5.71 4.35 2.11
CA VAL A 19 -7.01 4.81 1.59
C VAL A 19 -7.98 3.66 1.34
N LEU A 20 -7.50 2.56 0.76
CA LEU A 20 -8.33 1.39 0.48
C LEU A 20 -8.91 0.76 1.74
N PHE A 21 -8.26 0.93 2.88
CA PHE A 21 -8.63 0.30 4.13
C PHE A 21 -9.33 1.24 5.11
N SER A 22 -9.59 2.47 4.69
CA SER A 22 -10.14 3.51 5.58
C SER A 22 -11.51 3.20 6.16
N GLY A 23 -12.29 2.36 5.50
CA GLY A 23 -13.61 1.94 5.99
C GLY A 23 -13.61 0.67 6.83
N LEU A 24 -12.44 0.05 7.03
CA LEU A 24 -12.34 -1.21 7.74
C LEU A 24 -12.32 -1.01 9.26
N LYS A 25 -12.91 -1.97 9.97
CA LYS A 25 -12.86 -2.05 11.44
C LYS A 25 -11.53 -2.64 11.88
N ASP A 26 -11.15 -2.39 13.13
CA ASP A 26 -9.91 -2.91 13.72
C ASP A 26 -9.76 -4.41 13.55
N LYS A 27 -10.82 -5.17 13.73
CA LYS A 27 -10.83 -6.61 13.54
C LYS A 27 -10.46 -7.03 12.13
N GLN A 28 -10.94 -6.27 11.14
CA GLN A 28 -10.64 -6.53 9.73
C GLN A 28 -9.22 -6.13 9.38
N LEU A 29 -8.75 -4.98 9.88
CA LEU A 29 -7.38 -4.52 9.71
C LEU A 29 -6.39 -5.51 10.32
N LYS A 30 -6.74 -6.09 11.46
CA LYS A 30 -5.92 -7.11 12.13
C LYS A 30 -5.74 -8.34 11.24
N ARG A 31 -6.78 -8.77 10.55
CA ARG A 31 -6.70 -9.89 9.60
C ARG A 31 -5.74 -9.61 8.46
N ILE A 32 -5.78 -8.38 7.93
CA ILE A 32 -4.85 -7.96 6.88
C ILE A 32 -3.43 -7.96 7.42
N ALA A 33 -3.21 -7.37 8.60
CA ALA A 33 -1.89 -7.31 9.22
C ALA A 33 -1.29 -8.70 9.45
N GLU A 34 -2.08 -9.64 9.90
CA GLU A 34 -1.65 -11.03 10.16
C GLU A 34 -1.27 -11.78 8.87
N ALA A 35 -1.83 -11.38 7.75
CA ALA A 35 -1.53 -11.98 6.45
C ALA A 35 -0.29 -11.38 5.78
N MET A 36 0.26 -10.29 6.32
CA MET A 36 1.47 -9.66 5.79
C MET A 36 2.72 -10.35 6.31
N ALA A 37 3.75 -10.41 5.46
CA ALA A 37 5.03 -11.01 5.80
C ALA A 37 6.13 -9.96 5.90
N GLU A 38 7.07 -10.17 6.83
CA GLU A 38 8.22 -9.29 6.95
C GLU A 38 9.15 -9.42 5.74
N ARG A 39 9.61 -8.26 5.25
CA ARG A 39 10.53 -8.16 4.11
C ARG A 39 11.61 -7.15 4.42
N THR A 40 12.85 -7.50 4.14
CA THR A 40 14.00 -6.62 4.32
C THR A 40 14.66 -6.37 2.97
N PHE A 41 14.98 -5.11 2.71
CA PHE A 41 15.65 -4.68 1.48
C PHE A 41 16.96 -4.00 1.85
N ALA A 42 18.01 -4.28 1.08
CA ALA A 42 19.31 -3.65 1.27
C ALA A 42 19.28 -2.19 0.78
N ALA A 43 20.13 -1.35 1.37
CA ALA A 43 20.32 0.02 0.88
C ALA A 43 20.70 -0.02 -0.60
N GLY A 44 20.02 0.80 -1.42
CA GLY A 44 20.22 0.86 -2.86
C GLY A 44 19.33 -0.08 -3.68
N GLU A 45 18.63 -0.99 -3.02
CA GLU A 45 17.76 -1.93 -3.73
C GLU A 45 16.48 -1.23 -4.21
N GLU A 46 16.12 -1.44 -5.48
CA GLU A 46 14.87 -0.96 -6.04
C GLU A 46 13.76 -1.96 -5.73
N ILE A 47 12.76 -1.53 -4.98
CA ILE A 47 11.65 -2.39 -4.53
C ILE A 47 10.58 -2.45 -5.61
N THR A 48 10.24 -1.30 -6.19
CA THR A 48 9.36 -1.19 -7.34
C THR A 48 10.05 -0.37 -8.41
N LYS A 49 9.73 -0.62 -9.67
CA LYS A 49 10.29 0.13 -10.80
C LYS A 49 9.17 0.77 -11.60
N GLU A 50 9.33 2.05 -11.90
CA GLU A 50 8.40 2.80 -12.73
C GLU A 50 8.17 2.08 -14.05
N GLY A 51 6.92 1.95 -14.45
CA GLY A 51 6.52 1.31 -15.70
C GLY A 51 6.46 -0.21 -15.66
N GLU A 52 6.97 -0.86 -14.63
CA GLU A 52 6.88 -2.31 -14.49
C GLU A 52 5.62 -2.70 -13.72
N ILE A 53 5.05 -3.85 -14.07
CA ILE A 53 3.95 -4.44 -13.33
C ILE A 53 4.56 -5.29 -12.23
N SER A 54 4.18 -5.02 -10.99
CA SER A 54 4.59 -5.82 -9.84
C SER A 54 3.43 -5.95 -8.86
N VAL A 55 3.51 -6.90 -7.96
CA VAL A 55 2.33 -7.37 -7.21
C VAL A 55 2.41 -7.12 -5.70
N GLY A 56 3.34 -6.30 -5.25
CA GLY A 56 3.56 -6.08 -3.82
C GLY A 56 2.99 -4.77 -3.29
N PHE A 57 2.40 -4.87 -2.10
CA PHE A 57 2.05 -3.75 -1.24
C PHE A 57 2.94 -3.82 -0.01
N PHE A 58 3.48 -2.68 0.41
CA PHE A 58 4.44 -2.63 1.51
C PHE A 58 4.10 -1.53 2.50
N VAL A 59 4.27 -1.84 3.78
CA VAL A 59 4.21 -0.88 4.88
C VAL A 59 5.61 -0.84 5.50
N ILE A 60 6.19 0.35 5.61
CA ILE A 60 7.53 0.53 6.15
C ILE A 60 7.48 0.53 7.67
N GLU A 61 8.27 -0.36 8.28
CA GLU A 61 8.44 -0.41 9.72
C GLU A 61 9.67 0.36 10.17
N ASP A 62 10.77 0.24 9.43
CA ASP A 62 12.03 0.90 9.76
C ASP A 62 12.83 1.20 8.49
N GLY A 63 13.59 2.28 8.52
CA GLY A 63 14.40 2.72 7.39
C GLY A 63 13.71 3.78 6.55
N ARG A 64 14.37 4.17 5.46
CA ARG A 64 13.87 5.18 4.51
C ARG A 64 14.01 4.73 3.07
N ALA A 65 13.06 5.16 2.27
CA ALA A 65 13.05 4.92 0.84
C ALA A 65 12.86 6.23 0.08
N ARG A 66 13.36 6.26 -1.14
CA ARG A 66 13.26 7.39 -2.06
C ARG A 66 12.29 7.02 -3.17
N VAL A 67 11.40 7.94 -3.52
CA VAL A 67 10.46 7.78 -4.63
C VAL A 67 10.93 8.65 -5.79
N THR A 68 11.11 8.03 -6.96
CA THR A 68 11.52 8.75 -8.17
C THR A 68 10.53 8.51 -9.30
N MET A 69 10.30 9.55 -10.10
CA MET A 69 9.49 9.47 -11.32
C MET A 69 10.24 10.17 -12.43
N SER A 70 10.42 9.48 -13.56
CA SER A 70 11.16 10.01 -14.71
C SER A 70 12.55 10.51 -14.33
N GLY A 71 13.19 9.83 -13.38
CA GLY A 71 14.55 10.16 -12.93
C GLY A 71 14.63 11.22 -11.83
N ASP A 72 13.55 11.91 -11.53
CA ASP A 72 13.53 12.97 -10.51
C ASP A 72 12.97 12.45 -9.19
N GLU A 73 13.60 12.83 -8.09
CA GLU A 73 13.10 12.51 -6.77
C GLU A 73 11.82 13.33 -6.50
N VAL A 74 10.73 12.62 -6.22
CA VAL A 74 9.43 13.25 -5.97
C VAL A 74 8.95 13.07 -4.53
N GLY A 75 9.63 12.27 -3.74
CA GLY A 75 9.29 12.10 -2.34
C GLY A 75 10.19 11.13 -1.61
N GLN A 76 9.97 11.05 -0.31
CA GLN A 76 10.62 10.11 0.57
C GLN A 76 9.58 9.40 1.42
N LEU A 77 9.86 8.16 1.78
CA LEU A 77 9.01 7.33 2.62
C LEU A 77 9.81 6.88 3.83
N GLY A 78 9.17 6.84 4.98
CA GLY A 78 9.77 6.41 6.23
C GLY A 78 8.82 5.54 7.06
N PRO A 79 9.18 5.25 8.32
CA PRO A 79 8.34 4.41 9.17
C PRO A 79 6.90 4.91 9.24
N GLY A 80 5.96 3.99 9.05
CA GLY A 80 4.54 4.30 9.03
C GLY A 80 3.98 4.67 7.65
N ASP A 81 4.83 4.82 6.65
CA ASP A 81 4.40 5.03 5.28
C ASP A 81 4.17 3.70 4.56
N HIS A 82 3.41 3.75 3.49
CA HIS A 82 3.09 2.59 2.68
C HIS A 82 3.17 2.93 1.19
N PHE A 83 3.29 1.90 0.37
CA PHE A 83 3.24 2.07 -1.08
C PHE A 83 2.78 0.78 -1.76
N GLY A 84 2.22 0.92 -2.95
CA GLY A 84 1.83 -0.21 -3.79
C GLY A 84 0.45 -0.77 -3.53
N GLU A 85 -0.42 -0.08 -2.78
CA GLU A 85 -1.75 -0.58 -2.44
C GLU A 85 -2.64 -0.78 -3.67
N ILE A 86 -2.46 0.02 -4.72
CA ILE A 86 -3.25 -0.15 -5.95
C ILE A 86 -2.95 -1.49 -6.61
N ALA A 87 -1.70 -1.94 -6.53
CA ALA A 87 -1.28 -3.21 -7.11
C ALA A 87 -1.93 -4.44 -6.45
N LEU A 88 -2.53 -4.26 -5.28
CA LEU A 88 -3.30 -5.34 -4.64
C LEU A 88 -4.57 -5.69 -5.42
N ILE A 89 -5.11 -4.72 -6.14
CA ILE A 89 -6.41 -4.85 -6.82
C ILE A 89 -6.28 -4.76 -8.33
N ALA A 90 -5.46 -3.85 -8.83
CA ALA A 90 -5.35 -3.56 -10.25
C ALA A 90 -3.94 -3.87 -10.77
N GLU A 91 -3.86 -4.61 -11.86
CA GLU A 91 -2.59 -4.90 -12.54
C GLU A 91 -2.23 -3.72 -13.43
N THR A 92 -1.67 -2.68 -12.81
CA THR A 92 -1.23 -1.48 -13.51
C THR A 92 0.28 -1.31 -13.39
N PRO A 93 0.95 -0.69 -14.39
CA PRO A 93 2.36 -0.33 -14.24
C PRO A 93 2.56 0.58 -13.03
N ARG A 94 3.68 0.40 -12.35
CA ARG A 94 4.04 1.27 -11.22
C ARG A 94 4.23 2.70 -11.69
N ALA A 95 3.64 3.64 -10.97
CA ALA A 95 3.76 5.06 -11.28
C ALA A 95 5.14 5.63 -10.95
N ALA A 96 5.90 4.96 -10.07
CA ALA A 96 7.16 5.46 -9.56
C ALA A 96 8.11 4.31 -9.21
N THR A 97 9.40 4.64 -9.16
CA THR A 97 10.43 3.75 -8.63
C THR A 97 10.60 4.05 -7.13
N VAL A 98 10.58 3.01 -6.31
CA VAL A 98 10.87 3.12 -4.88
C VAL A 98 12.17 2.40 -4.61
N THR A 99 13.15 3.14 -4.11
CA THR A 99 14.50 2.65 -3.82
C THR A 99 14.80 2.79 -2.34
N ALA A 100 15.31 1.74 -1.71
CA ALA A 100 15.74 1.80 -0.33
C ALA A 100 16.97 2.72 -0.22
N GLU A 101 16.91 3.78 0.58
CA GLU A 101 18.06 4.64 0.86
C GLU A 101 18.93 4.04 1.97
N THR A 102 18.29 3.43 2.94
CA THR A 102 18.93 2.69 4.03
C THR A 102 18.46 1.25 3.95
N GLU A 103 18.96 0.38 4.79
CA GLU A 103 18.33 -0.91 5.00
C GLU A 103 16.86 -0.64 5.37
N LEU A 104 15.94 -1.31 4.68
CA LEU A 104 14.51 -1.06 4.80
C LEU A 104 13.82 -2.32 5.28
N ARG A 105 13.11 -2.21 6.38
CA ARG A 105 12.32 -3.31 6.91
C ARG A 105 10.84 -2.98 6.74
N CYS A 106 10.14 -3.88 6.05
CA CYS A 106 8.75 -3.70 5.69
C CYS A 106 7.91 -4.91 6.07
N HIS A 107 6.61 -4.72 6.11
CA HIS A 107 5.64 -5.80 6.00
C HIS A 107 5.05 -5.74 4.61
N GLY A 108 4.97 -6.87 3.93
CA GLY A 108 4.52 -6.94 2.54
C GLY A 108 3.41 -7.96 2.33
N MET A 109 2.63 -7.73 1.29
CA MET A 109 1.56 -8.62 0.86
C MET A 109 1.49 -8.62 -0.67
N THR A 110 1.30 -9.79 -1.26
CA THR A 110 1.12 -9.91 -2.71
C THR A 110 -0.36 -9.75 -3.07
N SER A 111 -0.62 -9.46 -4.34
CA SER A 111 -1.99 -9.32 -4.83
C SER A 111 -2.79 -10.63 -4.70
N TRP A 112 -2.16 -11.77 -4.92
CA TRP A 112 -2.86 -13.04 -4.80
C TRP A 112 -3.17 -13.42 -3.35
N ASP A 113 -2.32 -13.08 -2.40
CA ASP A 113 -2.60 -13.27 -0.98
C ASP A 113 -3.75 -12.37 -0.53
N PHE A 114 -3.75 -11.14 -1.00
CA PHE A 114 -4.83 -10.19 -0.74
C PHE A 114 -6.14 -10.67 -1.33
N ARG A 115 -6.11 -11.14 -2.58
CA ARG A 115 -7.30 -11.67 -3.25
C ARG A 115 -7.88 -12.86 -2.48
N ALA A 116 -7.03 -13.79 -2.05
CA ALA A 116 -7.48 -14.92 -1.26
C ALA A 116 -8.16 -14.49 0.05
N LEU A 117 -7.61 -13.45 0.68
CA LEU A 117 -8.16 -12.91 1.92
C LEU A 117 -9.55 -12.28 1.70
N VAL A 118 -9.70 -11.45 0.68
CA VAL A 118 -10.98 -10.77 0.44
C VAL A 118 -12.05 -11.71 -0.11
N GLU A 119 -11.67 -12.73 -0.85
CA GLU A 119 -12.63 -13.76 -1.30
C GLU A 119 -13.24 -14.54 -0.14
N ARG A 120 -12.47 -14.70 0.95
CA ARG A 120 -12.96 -15.36 2.17
C ARG A 120 -13.68 -14.42 3.12
N ASN A 121 -13.55 -13.12 2.92
CA ASN A 121 -14.09 -12.10 3.81
C ASN A 121 -14.83 -11.05 2.99
N GLY A 122 -16.03 -11.39 2.55
CA GLY A 122 -16.84 -10.51 1.69
C GLY A 122 -17.09 -9.14 2.29
N GLU A 123 -17.17 -9.02 3.60
CA GLU A 123 -17.34 -7.73 4.27
C GLU A 123 -16.13 -6.81 4.05
N ILE A 124 -14.93 -7.38 4.10
CA ILE A 124 -13.70 -6.63 3.81
C ILE A 124 -13.72 -6.15 2.35
N ALA A 125 -14.05 -7.04 1.43
CA ALA A 125 -14.14 -6.71 0.01
C ALA A 125 -15.14 -5.57 -0.23
N TRP A 126 -16.31 -5.65 0.40
CA TRP A 126 -17.34 -4.62 0.26
C TRP A 126 -16.88 -3.26 0.79
N GLU A 127 -16.28 -3.23 1.97
CA GLU A 127 -15.80 -1.98 2.56
C GLU A 127 -14.68 -1.34 1.72
N ILE A 128 -13.81 -2.15 1.15
CA ILE A 128 -12.76 -1.66 0.25
C ILE A 128 -13.39 -1.07 -1.02
N LEU A 129 -14.36 -1.77 -1.59
CA LEU A 129 -15.09 -1.29 -2.75
C LEU A 129 -15.77 0.04 -2.46
N ALA A 130 -16.46 0.14 -1.33
CA ALA A 130 -17.14 1.36 -0.91
C ALA A 130 -16.16 2.53 -0.68
N SER A 131 -15.04 2.27 -0.03
CA SER A 131 -13.99 3.28 0.19
C SER A 131 -13.39 3.77 -1.12
N THR A 132 -13.17 2.86 -2.05
CA THR A 132 -12.64 3.17 -3.38
C THR A 132 -13.62 4.05 -4.16
N ALA A 133 -14.89 3.71 -4.11
CA ALA A 133 -15.95 4.49 -4.77
C ALA A 133 -16.06 5.90 -4.18
N ARG A 134 -16.01 6.03 -2.85
CA ARG A 134 -16.01 7.33 -2.19
C ARG A 134 -14.82 8.18 -2.61
N LYS A 135 -13.63 7.56 -2.66
CA LYS A 135 -12.41 8.27 -3.06
C LYS A 135 -12.49 8.75 -4.50
N LEU A 136 -13.03 7.92 -5.38
CA LEU A 136 -13.26 8.29 -6.77
C LEU A 136 -14.21 9.48 -6.86
N TYR A 137 -15.29 9.47 -6.10
CA TYR A 137 -16.24 10.57 -6.03
C TYR A 137 -15.59 11.87 -5.51
N GLU A 138 -14.83 11.79 -4.43
CA GLU A 138 -14.13 12.94 -3.86
C GLU A 138 -13.11 13.54 -4.84
N ASN A 139 -12.38 12.70 -5.56
CA ASN A 139 -11.44 13.16 -6.57
C ASN A 139 -12.17 13.86 -7.72
N ALA A 140 -13.32 13.36 -8.09
CA ALA A 140 -14.17 13.98 -9.11
C ALA A 140 -14.67 15.36 -8.64
N GLU A 141 -15.08 15.48 -7.38
CA GLU A 141 -15.50 16.75 -6.80
C GLU A 141 -14.36 17.79 -6.78
N ARG A 142 -13.14 17.36 -6.44
CA ARG A 142 -11.97 18.25 -6.49
C ARG A 142 -11.68 18.76 -7.90
N ALA A 143 -11.89 17.93 -8.89
CA ALA A 143 -11.68 18.26 -10.29
C ALA A 143 -12.74 19.24 -10.83
N ARG A 144 -13.84 19.47 -10.12
CA ARG A 144 -14.89 20.41 -10.51
C ARG A 144 -14.47 21.87 -10.53
N GLY A 145 -13.30 22.19 -9.97
CA GLY A 145 -12.71 23.52 -10.15
C GLY A 145 -12.22 23.77 -11.57
N THR A 146 -12.09 22.72 -12.39
CA THR A 146 -11.81 22.77 -13.82
C THR A 146 -12.98 22.13 -14.55
N PRO A 147 -13.34 22.62 -15.76
CA PRO A 147 -14.50 22.10 -16.49
C PRO A 147 -14.24 20.70 -17.03
N THR A 148 -14.21 19.73 -16.15
CA THR A 148 -14.13 18.31 -16.54
C THR A 148 -15.53 17.73 -16.44
N ARG A 149 -16.04 17.23 -17.55
CA ARG A 149 -17.29 16.50 -17.54
C ARG A 149 -17.03 15.07 -17.14
N PHE A 150 -17.68 14.67 -16.06
CA PHE A 150 -17.81 13.25 -15.79
C PHE A 150 -19.02 12.72 -16.54
N PRO A 151 -18.88 11.56 -17.18
CA PRO A 151 -20.07 10.86 -17.66
C PRO A 151 -20.94 10.54 -16.46
N ALA A 152 -22.21 10.75 -16.60
CA ALA A 152 -23.19 10.43 -15.59
C ALA A 152 -23.19 8.94 -15.27
#